data_9acec19a375d7e579e29bd33402ddc49
#
_entry.id   9acec19a375d7e579e29bd33402ddc49
#
_cell.length_a   1.000
_cell.length_b   1.000
_cell.length_c   1.000
_cell.angle_alpha   90.00
_cell.angle_beta   90.00
_cell.angle_gamma   90.00
#
_symmetry.space_group_name_H-M   'P 1'
#
loop_
_entity.id
_entity.type
_entity.pdbx_description
1 polymer ?
#
loop_
_entity_poly.entity_id
_entity_poly.type
_entity_poly.pdbx_seq_one_letter_code
_entity_poly.pdbx_strand_id
1 'polypeptide(L)'
;MVQFVCMTRSDASEVMDVFIMSYQNYKEAMELAPKCKFYTTVGGKSRDEIKKSEELLGVTFSKQCREFYEQYGYLSFVGNEIFGIDPDDDSGEIEGNSVAYALNDRKEYGLLDKWIPLYNFDDGIMAYLDYSSLNDVGEPCVIVAGFNDVGYQIKETIAEDFGEFILQLVKEQLAD
;
A
#
# COMPACT_ATOMS: atom_id res chain seq x y z
N MET A 1 12.48 19.23 -25.74
CA MET A 1 13.90 19.04 -25.38
C MET A 1 13.93 18.36 -24.02
N VAL A 2 14.15 17.04 -23.99
CA VAL A 2 14.21 16.27 -22.74
C VAL A 2 15.62 16.49 -22.16
N GLN A 3 15.72 17.20 -21.04
CA GLN A 3 16.97 17.28 -20.31
C GLN A 3 17.24 15.95 -19.61
N PHE A 4 18.19 15.18 -20.15
CA PHE A 4 18.79 14.08 -19.40
C PHE A 4 19.62 14.70 -18.25
N VAL A 5 19.11 14.64 -17.04
CA VAL A 5 19.93 14.91 -15.84
C VAL A 5 20.91 13.76 -15.73
N CYS A 6 22.18 14.04 -15.93
CA CYS A 6 23.25 13.06 -15.76
C CYS A 6 23.41 12.80 -14.25
N MET A 7 22.89 11.70 -13.75
CA MET A 7 23.12 11.29 -12.35
C MET A 7 24.60 11.13 -12.09
N THR A 8 25.09 11.74 -11.02
CA THR A 8 26.47 11.56 -10.58
C THR A 8 26.65 10.18 -9.94
N ARG A 9 27.89 9.70 -9.83
CA ARG A 9 28.19 8.40 -9.20
C ARG A 9 27.82 8.38 -7.71
N SER A 10 27.78 9.54 -7.06
CA SER A 10 27.33 9.74 -5.68
C SER A 10 25.82 9.56 -5.57
N ASP A 11 25.05 10.18 -6.46
CA ASP A 11 23.59 10.13 -6.45
C ASP A 11 23.08 8.69 -6.70
N ALA A 12 23.74 7.94 -7.60
CA ALA A 12 23.41 6.55 -7.88
C ALA A 12 23.71 5.61 -6.68
N SER A 13 24.73 5.91 -5.88
CA SER A 13 25.04 5.17 -4.65
C SER A 13 23.98 5.41 -3.58
N GLU A 14 23.60 6.67 -3.36
CA GLU A 14 22.57 7.03 -2.37
C GLU A 14 21.20 6.42 -2.72
N VAL A 15 20.79 6.48 -3.98
CA VAL A 15 19.54 5.84 -4.45
C VAL A 15 19.58 4.33 -4.27
N MET A 16 20.73 3.68 -4.51
CA MET A 16 20.89 2.25 -4.31
C MET A 16 20.77 1.88 -2.83
N ASP A 17 21.36 2.66 -1.93
CA ASP A 17 21.29 2.43 -0.48
C ASP A 17 19.84 2.59 0.02
N VAL A 18 19.13 3.62 -0.42
CA VAL A 18 17.70 3.83 -0.11
C VAL A 18 16.85 2.67 -0.63
N PHE A 19 17.08 2.22 -1.87
CA PHE A 19 16.36 1.06 -2.43
C PHE A 19 16.60 -0.22 -1.60
N ILE A 20 17.84 -0.48 -1.19
CA ILE A 20 18.19 -1.64 -0.38
C ILE A 20 17.47 -1.56 0.97
N MET A 21 17.48 -0.41 1.64
CA MET A 21 16.83 -0.23 2.95
C MET A 21 15.31 -0.35 2.85
N SER A 22 14.67 0.31 1.89
CA SER A 22 13.22 0.26 1.65
C SER A 22 12.76 -1.18 1.44
N TYR A 23 13.42 -1.91 0.54
CA TYR A 23 13.05 -3.30 0.28
C TYR A 23 13.41 -4.24 1.44
N GLN A 24 14.43 -3.93 2.24
CA GLN A 24 14.76 -4.68 3.44
C GLN A 24 13.68 -4.53 4.52
N ASN A 25 13.11 -3.33 4.70
CA ASN A 25 11.98 -3.11 5.59
C ASN A 25 10.78 -4.00 5.21
N TYR A 26 10.45 -4.07 3.92
CA TYR A 26 9.40 -4.96 3.43
C TYR A 26 9.70 -6.43 3.76
N LYS A 27 10.91 -6.91 3.49
CA LYS A 27 11.29 -8.29 3.78
C LYS A 27 11.24 -8.60 5.28
N GLU A 28 11.79 -7.73 6.11
CA GLU A 28 11.74 -7.87 7.56
C GLU A 28 10.29 -7.93 8.07
N ALA A 29 9.42 -7.07 7.54
CA ALA A 29 8.00 -7.08 7.88
C ALA A 29 7.36 -8.44 7.56
N MET A 30 7.61 -8.99 6.37
CA MET A 30 7.04 -10.27 5.94
C MET A 30 7.62 -11.47 6.70
N GLU A 31 8.87 -11.40 7.18
CA GLU A 31 9.48 -12.42 8.04
C GLU A 31 8.96 -12.38 9.48
N LEU A 32 8.60 -11.20 9.97
CA LEU A 32 8.13 -10.99 11.33
C LEU A 32 6.62 -11.17 11.48
N ALA A 33 5.81 -10.78 10.49
CA ALA A 33 4.35 -10.84 10.57
C ALA A 33 3.80 -12.22 10.99
N PRO A 34 4.34 -13.37 10.53
CA PRO A 34 3.88 -14.68 10.98
C PRO A 34 4.11 -14.98 12.47
N LYS A 35 4.89 -14.16 13.17
CA LYS A 35 5.11 -14.29 14.63
C LYS A 35 4.05 -13.56 15.44
N CYS A 36 3.26 -12.69 14.81
CA CYS A 36 2.14 -12.02 15.44
C CYS A 36 1.00 -13.01 15.69
N LYS A 37 0.23 -12.80 16.77
CA LYS A 37 -0.95 -13.60 17.06
C LYS A 37 -2.02 -13.40 15.98
N PHE A 38 -2.79 -14.45 15.70
CA PHE A 38 -3.89 -14.44 14.73
C PHE A 38 -3.47 -14.06 13.31
N TYR A 39 -2.22 -14.34 12.95
CA TYR A 39 -1.73 -14.13 11.59
C TYR A 39 -2.54 -14.94 10.57
N THR A 40 -3.04 -14.28 9.53
CA THR A 40 -3.81 -14.87 8.45
C THR A 40 -3.50 -14.19 7.12
N THR A 41 -3.48 -14.97 6.04
CA THR A 41 -3.43 -14.50 4.65
C THR A 41 -4.47 -15.25 3.83
N VAL A 42 -4.84 -14.71 2.67
CA VAL A 42 -5.76 -15.38 1.73
C VAL A 42 -5.03 -16.13 0.62
N GLY A 43 -3.70 -16.06 0.61
CA GLY A 43 -2.86 -16.59 -0.47
C GLY A 43 -2.68 -15.60 -1.62
N GLY A 44 -1.68 -15.88 -2.46
CA GLY A 44 -1.30 -14.97 -3.53
C GLY A 44 -2.33 -14.85 -4.64
N LYS A 45 -2.33 -13.71 -5.30
CA LYS A 45 -3.16 -13.39 -6.46
C LYS A 45 -2.42 -13.72 -7.76
N SER A 46 -3.16 -14.17 -8.75
CA SER A 46 -2.63 -14.44 -10.08
C SER A 46 -2.22 -13.14 -10.79
N ARG A 47 -1.37 -13.27 -11.80
CA ARG A 47 -0.96 -12.12 -12.64
C ARG A 47 -2.15 -11.45 -13.33
N ASP A 48 -3.16 -12.23 -13.71
CA ASP A 48 -4.36 -11.70 -14.39
C ASP A 48 -5.22 -10.90 -13.40
N GLU A 49 -5.40 -11.36 -12.15
CA GLU A 49 -6.09 -10.59 -11.10
C GLU A 49 -5.34 -9.29 -10.78
N ILE A 50 -4.03 -9.35 -10.64
CA ILE A 50 -3.19 -8.16 -10.39
C ILE A 50 -3.33 -7.16 -11.54
N LYS A 51 -3.19 -7.61 -12.78
CA LYS A 51 -3.32 -6.75 -13.96
C LYS A 51 -4.71 -6.12 -14.06
N LYS A 52 -5.76 -6.90 -13.84
CA LYS A 52 -7.15 -6.40 -13.83
C LYS A 52 -7.35 -5.35 -12.74
N SER A 53 -6.78 -5.57 -11.55
CA SER A 53 -6.83 -4.59 -10.46
C SER A 53 -6.10 -3.29 -10.83
N GLU A 54 -4.92 -3.36 -11.44
CA GLU A 54 -4.19 -2.19 -11.92
C GLU A 54 -4.99 -1.40 -12.97
N GLU A 55 -5.65 -2.09 -13.90
CA GLU A 55 -6.50 -1.47 -14.91
C GLU A 55 -7.70 -0.76 -14.27
N LEU A 56 -8.39 -1.40 -13.31
CA LEU A 56 -9.52 -0.81 -12.60
C LEU A 56 -9.12 0.38 -11.72
N LEU A 57 -7.98 0.28 -11.06
CA LEU A 57 -7.47 1.33 -10.17
C LEU A 57 -6.77 2.47 -10.92
N GLY A 58 -6.35 2.26 -12.17
CA GLY A 58 -5.63 3.26 -12.95
C GLY A 58 -4.21 3.53 -12.45
N VAL A 59 -3.58 2.55 -11.83
CA VAL A 59 -2.19 2.61 -11.34
C VAL A 59 -1.41 1.36 -11.76
N THR A 60 -0.09 1.45 -11.79
CA THR A 60 0.78 0.27 -11.85
C THR A 60 1.33 0.03 -10.48
N PHE A 61 1.13 -1.15 -9.92
CA PHE A 61 1.61 -1.45 -8.58
C PHE A 61 3.14 -1.39 -8.52
N SER A 62 3.63 -0.77 -7.46
CA SER A 62 5.03 -0.73 -7.11
C SER A 62 5.57 -2.13 -6.82
N LYS A 63 6.89 -2.26 -6.71
CA LYS A 63 7.53 -3.56 -6.50
C LYS A 63 7.05 -4.25 -5.22
N GLN A 64 7.02 -3.54 -4.10
CA GLN A 64 6.61 -4.09 -2.80
C GLN A 64 5.14 -4.50 -2.81
N CYS A 65 4.25 -3.64 -3.32
CA CYS A 65 2.81 -3.93 -3.40
C CYS A 65 2.53 -5.12 -4.32
N ARG A 66 3.18 -5.19 -5.48
CA ARG A 66 3.02 -6.32 -6.40
C ARG A 66 3.46 -7.63 -5.76
N GLU A 67 4.63 -7.66 -5.11
CA GLU A 67 5.15 -8.85 -4.43
C GLU A 67 4.24 -9.27 -3.28
N PHE A 68 3.67 -8.32 -2.55
CA PHE A 68 2.69 -8.58 -1.51
C PHE A 68 1.43 -9.26 -2.07
N TYR A 69 0.85 -8.71 -3.14
CA TYR A 69 -0.33 -9.33 -3.75
C TYR A 69 -0.03 -10.68 -4.38
N GLU A 70 1.14 -10.87 -5.01
CA GLU A 70 1.57 -12.14 -5.59
C GLU A 70 1.77 -13.25 -4.54
N GLN A 71 2.14 -12.92 -3.32
CA GLN A 71 2.49 -13.90 -2.30
C GLN A 71 1.43 -14.07 -1.22
N TYR A 72 0.79 -12.99 -0.79
CA TYR A 72 -0.09 -12.97 0.38
C TYR A 72 -1.53 -12.59 0.05
N GLY A 73 -1.76 -11.76 -0.95
CA GLY A 73 -3.06 -11.28 -1.39
C GLY A 73 -3.78 -10.35 -0.40
N TYR A 74 -3.70 -10.64 0.88
CA TYR A 74 -4.24 -9.92 2.03
C TYR A 74 -3.49 -10.39 3.27
N LEU A 75 -3.44 -9.58 4.31
CA LEU A 75 -2.76 -9.93 5.55
C LEU A 75 -3.53 -9.39 6.75
N SER A 76 -3.75 -10.23 7.77
CA SER A 76 -4.24 -9.76 9.06
C SER A 76 -3.47 -10.36 10.24
N PHE A 77 -3.39 -9.60 11.33
CA PHE A 77 -2.81 -10.02 12.60
C PHE A 77 -3.28 -9.09 13.74
N VAL A 78 -3.69 -9.65 14.85
CA VAL A 78 -4.11 -8.91 16.07
C VAL A 78 -5.11 -7.78 15.76
N GLY A 79 -6.04 -7.99 14.82
CA GLY A 79 -7.02 -6.99 14.41
C GLY A 79 -6.52 -5.94 13.41
N ASN A 80 -5.23 -5.95 13.06
CA ASN A 80 -4.73 -5.16 11.94
C ASN A 80 -5.05 -5.87 10.62
N GLU A 81 -5.55 -5.13 9.63
CA GLU A 81 -5.90 -5.66 8.32
C GLU A 81 -5.22 -4.84 7.22
N ILE A 82 -4.26 -5.45 6.54
CA ILE A 82 -3.64 -4.89 5.34
C ILE A 82 -4.45 -5.33 4.14
N PHE A 83 -5.05 -4.38 3.46
CA PHE A 83 -5.99 -4.64 2.38
C PHE A 83 -5.34 -5.35 1.20
N GLY A 84 -6.08 -6.33 0.71
CA GLY A 84 -5.77 -7.06 -0.51
C GLY A 84 -6.47 -6.47 -1.73
N ILE A 85 -6.49 -7.26 -2.79
CA ILE A 85 -7.19 -6.96 -4.04
C ILE A 85 -8.10 -8.12 -4.43
N ASP A 86 -9.31 -7.81 -4.87
CA ASP A 86 -10.21 -8.72 -5.57
C ASP A 86 -10.93 -7.96 -6.68
N PRO A 87 -10.47 -8.08 -7.94
CA PRO A 87 -11.04 -7.34 -9.06
C PRO A 87 -12.35 -7.94 -9.58
N ASP A 88 -12.76 -9.09 -9.05
CA ASP A 88 -13.99 -9.81 -9.43
C ASP A 88 -15.10 -9.66 -8.38
N ASP A 89 -14.83 -8.99 -7.25
CA ASP A 89 -15.83 -8.69 -6.24
C ASP A 89 -16.74 -7.53 -6.68
N ASP A 90 -17.81 -7.87 -7.36
CA ASP A 90 -18.82 -6.90 -7.81
C ASP A 90 -19.77 -6.47 -6.66
N SER A 91 -19.77 -7.21 -5.55
CA SER A 91 -20.66 -6.94 -4.41
C SER A 91 -20.13 -5.85 -3.48
N GLY A 92 -18.81 -5.72 -3.40
CA GLY A 92 -18.13 -4.90 -2.39
C GLY A 92 -18.31 -5.44 -0.97
N GLU A 93 -18.70 -6.71 -0.82
CA GLU A 93 -18.93 -7.36 0.47
C GLU A 93 -17.65 -7.91 1.09
N ILE A 94 -16.59 -8.06 0.28
CA ILE A 94 -15.29 -8.54 0.77
C ILE A 94 -14.60 -7.41 1.52
N GLU A 95 -14.56 -7.53 2.84
CA GLU A 95 -13.80 -6.61 3.69
C GLU A 95 -12.31 -6.62 3.31
N GLY A 96 -11.66 -5.47 3.40
CA GLY A 96 -10.24 -5.36 3.07
C GLY A 96 -9.91 -5.48 1.57
N ASN A 97 -10.86 -5.20 0.67
CA ASN A 97 -10.63 -5.18 -0.77
C ASN A 97 -10.38 -3.74 -1.27
N SER A 98 -9.10 -3.40 -1.51
CA SER A 98 -8.69 -2.08 -2.00
C SER A 98 -9.38 -1.65 -3.30
N VAL A 99 -9.67 -2.61 -4.20
CA VAL A 99 -10.34 -2.32 -5.47
C VAL A 99 -11.77 -1.83 -5.24
N ALA A 100 -12.55 -2.61 -4.47
CA ALA A 100 -13.93 -2.27 -4.18
C ALA A 100 -14.04 -0.94 -3.42
N TYR A 101 -13.23 -0.75 -2.37
CA TYR A 101 -13.20 0.51 -1.61
C TYR A 101 -12.83 1.71 -2.51
N ALA A 102 -11.78 1.60 -3.32
CA ALA A 102 -11.36 2.70 -4.18
C ALA A 102 -12.43 3.08 -5.19
N LEU A 103 -13.04 2.11 -5.87
CA LEU A 103 -14.06 2.36 -6.88
C LEU A 103 -15.34 2.98 -6.27
N ASN A 104 -15.78 2.46 -5.12
CA ASN A 104 -16.92 3.01 -4.38
C ASN A 104 -16.63 4.44 -3.94
N ASP A 105 -15.52 4.68 -3.29
CA ASP A 105 -15.20 5.98 -2.69
C ASP A 105 -14.91 7.05 -3.74
N ARG A 106 -14.35 6.68 -4.89
CA ARG A 106 -14.23 7.59 -6.05
C ARG A 106 -15.58 8.03 -6.55
N LYS A 107 -16.54 7.11 -6.65
CA LYS A 107 -17.88 7.38 -7.16
C LYS A 107 -18.73 8.18 -6.18
N GLU A 108 -18.73 7.79 -4.91
CA GLU A 108 -19.65 8.33 -3.91
C GLU A 108 -19.08 9.56 -3.17
N TYR A 109 -17.76 9.61 -2.97
CA TYR A 109 -17.11 10.61 -2.12
C TYR A 109 -15.99 11.39 -2.80
N GLY A 110 -15.67 11.08 -4.06
CA GLY A 110 -14.63 11.80 -4.80
C GLY A 110 -13.20 11.50 -4.32
N LEU A 111 -12.93 10.26 -3.89
CA LEU A 111 -11.57 9.83 -3.59
C LEU A 111 -10.64 10.06 -4.79
N LEU A 112 -9.44 10.55 -4.55
CA LEU A 112 -8.47 10.82 -5.60
C LEU A 112 -8.05 9.52 -6.31
N ASP A 113 -7.95 9.56 -7.64
CA ASP A 113 -7.67 8.38 -8.48
C ASP A 113 -6.35 7.68 -8.15
N LYS A 114 -5.38 8.41 -7.60
CA LYS A 114 -4.04 7.89 -7.25
C LYS A 114 -3.90 7.45 -5.81
N TRP A 115 -4.96 7.54 -5.01
CA TRP A 115 -4.97 7.05 -3.64
C TRP A 115 -5.61 5.66 -3.59
N ILE A 116 -4.86 4.69 -3.14
CA ILE A 116 -5.29 3.30 -3.06
C ILE A 116 -5.47 2.93 -1.58
N PRO A 117 -6.70 2.58 -1.15
CA PRO A 117 -6.99 2.19 0.24
C PRO A 117 -6.10 1.03 0.68
N LEU A 118 -5.51 1.14 1.87
CA LEU A 118 -4.54 0.19 2.39
C LEU A 118 -4.92 -0.39 3.76
N TYR A 119 -5.45 0.45 4.64
CA TYR A 119 -5.69 0.09 6.03
C TYR A 119 -6.76 1.03 6.63
N ASN A 120 -7.64 0.48 7.46
CA ASN A 120 -8.69 1.24 8.15
C ASN A 120 -8.30 1.43 9.62
N PHE A 121 -8.21 2.70 10.06
CA PHE A 121 -8.00 3.07 11.46
C PHE A 121 -9.30 3.22 12.26
N ASP A 122 -10.44 2.93 11.64
CA ASP A 122 -11.78 3.24 12.14
C ASP A 122 -12.10 4.76 12.12
N ASP A 123 -13.30 5.11 12.57
CA ASP A 123 -13.79 6.51 12.66
C ASP A 123 -13.67 7.33 11.35
N GLY A 124 -13.69 6.66 10.19
CA GLY A 124 -13.61 7.31 8.89
C GLY A 124 -12.19 7.79 8.52
N ILE A 125 -11.18 7.28 9.20
CA ILE A 125 -9.77 7.55 8.94
C ILE A 125 -9.13 6.32 8.33
N MET A 126 -8.48 6.47 7.18
CA MET A 126 -7.83 5.39 6.48
C MET A 126 -6.40 5.73 6.07
N ALA A 127 -5.57 4.71 5.94
CA ALA A 127 -4.30 4.81 5.24
C ALA A 127 -4.48 4.50 3.75
N TYR A 128 -3.75 5.23 2.92
CA TYR A 128 -3.72 5.09 1.47
C TYR A 128 -2.28 5.03 0.98
N LEU A 129 -2.06 4.23 -0.06
CA LEU A 129 -0.86 4.33 -0.89
C LEU A 129 -1.04 5.50 -1.86
N ASP A 130 -0.18 6.51 -1.80
CA ASP A 130 -0.25 7.69 -2.66
C ASP A 130 0.59 7.52 -3.93
N TYR A 131 -0.04 7.08 -5.01
CA TYR A 131 0.58 6.93 -6.33
C TYR A 131 0.68 8.25 -7.12
N SER A 132 0.31 9.39 -6.55
CA SER A 132 0.49 10.68 -7.20
C SER A 132 1.94 11.14 -7.20
N SER A 133 2.72 10.67 -6.21
CA SER A 133 4.15 10.96 -6.10
C SER A 133 4.87 9.73 -5.56
N LEU A 134 5.75 9.15 -6.36
CA LEU A 134 6.59 8.03 -5.95
C LEU A 134 7.90 8.56 -5.38
N ASN A 135 8.46 7.86 -4.40
CA ASN A 135 9.78 8.14 -3.87
C ASN A 135 10.90 7.78 -4.87
N ASP A 136 12.16 8.02 -4.52
CA ASP A 136 13.33 7.82 -5.41
C ASP A 136 13.53 6.36 -5.84
N VAL A 137 12.87 5.41 -5.17
CA VAL A 137 12.94 3.97 -5.51
C VAL A 137 11.66 3.45 -6.18
N GLY A 138 10.72 4.34 -6.50
CA GLY A 138 9.50 4.01 -7.23
C GLY A 138 8.38 3.45 -6.36
N GLU A 139 8.44 3.62 -5.05
CA GLU A 139 7.38 3.21 -4.12
C GLU A 139 6.50 4.42 -3.73
N PRO A 140 5.17 4.23 -3.57
CA PRO A 140 4.28 5.24 -3.03
C PRO A 140 4.48 5.40 -1.53
N CYS A 141 4.41 6.62 -1.01
CA CYS A 141 4.34 6.82 0.42
C CYS A 141 2.97 6.41 0.97
N VAL A 142 2.90 6.18 2.27
CA VAL A 142 1.65 5.89 2.97
C VAL A 142 1.17 7.17 3.67
N ILE A 143 -0.01 7.62 3.28
CA ILE A 143 -0.67 8.79 3.87
C ILE A 143 -1.87 8.37 4.69
N VAL A 144 -2.18 9.14 5.72
CA VAL A 144 -3.46 9.07 6.44
C VAL A 144 -4.34 10.19 5.97
N ALA A 145 -5.56 9.87 5.59
CA ALA A 145 -6.56 10.85 5.20
C ALA A 145 -7.92 10.51 5.80
N GLY A 146 -8.76 11.54 5.91
CA GLY A 146 -10.14 11.40 6.32
C GLY A 146 -11.04 12.22 5.40
N PHE A 147 -12.31 11.84 5.35
CA PHE A 147 -13.35 12.54 4.61
C PHE A 147 -14.12 13.50 5.53
N ASN A 148 -14.41 14.71 5.05
CA ASN A 148 -15.21 15.71 5.75
C ASN A 148 -16.07 16.52 4.77
N ASP A 149 -16.71 17.58 5.22
CA ASP A 149 -17.62 18.43 4.42
C ASP A 149 -16.95 19.09 3.19
N VAL A 150 -15.63 19.15 3.15
CA VAL A 150 -14.85 19.69 2.02
C VAL A 150 -14.18 18.61 1.18
N GLY A 151 -14.47 17.34 1.46
CA GLY A 151 -13.91 16.17 0.78
C GLY A 151 -12.73 15.53 1.53
N TYR A 152 -11.95 14.74 0.81
CA TYR A 152 -10.77 14.07 1.38
C TYR A 152 -9.67 15.05 1.74
N GLN A 153 -9.13 14.91 2.95
CA GLN A 153 -8.04 15.73 3.48
C GLN A 153 -6.92 14.86 4.02
N ILE A 154 -5.70 15.08 3.51
CA ILE A 154 -4.49 14.46 4.08
C ILE A 154 -4.28 15.02 5.48
N LYS A 155 -4.09 14.12 6.46
CA LYS A 155 -3.71 14.46 7.83
C LYS A 155 -2.20 14.44 7.99
N GLU A 156 -1.56 13.37 7.52
CA GLU A 156 -0.11 13.18 7.61
C GLU A 156 0.40 12.09 6.64
N THR A 157 1.69 12.09 6.37
CA THR A 157 2.42 10.96 5.80
C THR A 157 3.01 10.15 6.96
N ILE A 158 2.71 8.84 7.01
CA ILE A 158 3.05 7.98 8.14
C ILE A 158 4.16 6.97 7.83
N ALA A 159 4.47 6.75 6.55
CA ALA A 159 5.59 5.93 6.11
C ALA A 159 6.07 6.34 4.71
N GLU A 160 7.35 6.16 4.45
CA GLU A 160 7.96 6.46 3.16
C GLU A 160 7.59 5.44 2.07
N ASP A 161 7.17 4.24 2.48
CA ASP A 161 6.71 3.19 1.59
C ASP A 161 5.86 2.14 2.32
N PHE A 162 5.32 1.20 1.53
CA PHE A 162 4.48 0.12 2.00
C PHE A 162 5.18 -0.80 3.03
N GLY A 163 6.44 -1.15 2.79
CA GLY A 163 7.19 -2.06 3.66
C GLY A 163 7.49 -1.44 5.02
N GLU A 164 7.84 -0.16 5.05
CA GLU A 164 8.03 0.57 6.30
C GLU A 164 6.75 0.61 7.12
N PHE A 165 5.61 0.90 6.48
CA PHE A 165 4.31 0.91 7.17
C PHE A 165 3.97 -0.42 7.82
N ILE A 166 4.09 -1.54 7.09
CA ILE A 166 3.82 -2.86 7.67
C ILE A 166 4.81 -3.20 8.78
N LEU A 167 6.09 -2.86 8.60
CA LEU A 167 7.12 -3.13 9.59
C LEU A 167 6.84 -2.41 10.92
N GLN A 168 6.37 -1.17 10.87
CA GLN A 168 5.95 -0.42 12.06
C GLN A 168 4.81 -1.15 12.79
N LEU A 169 3.73 -1.52 12.08
CA LEU A 169 2.60 -2.25 12.67
C LEU A 169 3.02 -3.58 13.29
N VAL A 170 3.85 -4.35 12.59
CA VAL A 170 4.33 -5.65 13.09
C VAL A 170 5.20 -5.50 14.33
N LYS A 171 6.12 -4.53 14.34
CA LYS A 171 7.00 -4.28 15.50
C LYS A 171 6.22 -3.81 16.71
N GLU A 172 5.21 -2.99 16.54
CA GLU A 172 4.30 -2.59 17.64
C GLU A 172 3.64 -3.81 18.27
N GLN A 173 3.11 -4.72 17.47
CA GLN A 173 2.42 -5.93 17.97
C GLN A 173 3.37 -6.95 18.61
N LEU A 174 4.63 -6.97 18.26
CA LEU A 174 5.63 -7.87 18.85
C LEU A 174 6.28 -7.30 20.11
N ALA A 175 6.10 -5.99 20.38
CA ALA A 175 6.61 -5.31 21.57
C ALA A 175 5.68 -5.47 22.80
N ASP A 176 4.39 -5.84 22.57
CA ASP A 176 3.35 -6.11 23.57
C ASP A 176 3.27 -7.61 23.91
#